data_1c21e98b9cc165cafba60e7d9612398d
#
_entry.id   1c21e98b9cc165cafba60e7d9612398d
#
_cell.length_a   1.000
_cell.length_b   1.000
_cell.length_c   1.000
_cell.angle_alpha   90.00
_cell.angle_beta   90.00
_cell.angle_gamma   90.00
#
_symmetry.space_group_name_H-M   'P 1'
#
loop_
_entity.id
_entity.type
_entity.pdbx_description
1 polymer ?
#
loop_
_entity_poly.entity_id
_entity_poly.type
_entity_poly.pdbx_seq_one_letter_code
_entity_poly.pdbx_strand_id
1 'polypeptide(L)'
;MRIFLTGGTGYIGRALASRLAGAGHEVRALVRPTSNTEPLKQLGIATFTGDVADRASMREGMSGADWVIHAAADLDLTGPPERMRQANVQGSDNVASLAYKLGVGRFLSVSSIAYFGGSPTDGSAATEEGPVQQPFPTLYSATKHSGELAIREWAKKGLKINTVYPSLVYGPPGKKEGSNAILRGFLKGRYPALAGADRKTSWVFIDDVVEGIVRVMEKAPPGRGYLLAGEVVTLRDLVERLHRLGGAPPPRLTLPIGLIRAGLVFANPLYKARGRKPPFSSEQLNSLERHWAFDDTRARTELGLRVRGLDEGLPPTVEFLKAT
;
A
#
# COMPACT_ATOMS: atom_id res chain seq x y z
N MET A 1 -5.90 -8.15 -23.46
CA MET A 1 -7.09 -7.85 -22.64
C MET A 1 -7.18 -6.33 -22.48
N ARG A 2 -8.38 -5.81 -22.34
CA ARG A 2 -8.64 -4.40 -22.03
C ARG A 2 -8.77 -4.23 -20.52
N ILE A 3 -7.93 -3.40 -19.93
CA ILE A 3 -7.82 -3.24 -18.47
C ILE A 3 -8.09 -1.79 -18.10
N PHE A 4 -9.08 -1.54 -17.24
CA PHE A 4 -9.28 -0.24 -16.63
C PHE A 4 -8.57 -0.17 -15.28
N LEU A 5 -7.63 0.76 -15.13
CA LEU A 5 -6.78 0.92 -13.96
C LEU A 5 -7.08 2.25 -13.25
N THR A 6 -7.49 2.21 -12.00
CA THR A 6 -7.47 3.38 -11.12
C THR A 6 -6.17 3.45 -10.32
N GLY A 7 -5.72 4.65 -10.01
CA GLY A 7 -4.45 4.83 -9.28
C GLY A 7 -3.18 4.62 -10.12
N GLY A 8 -3.30 4.59 -11.46
CA GLY A 8 -2.19 4.37 -12.39
C GLY A 8 -1.04 5.38 -12.30
N THR A 9 -1.25 6.56 -11.71
CA THR A 9 -0.20 7.55 -11.45
C THR A 9 0.50 7.37 -10.09
N GLY A 10 -0.01 6.46 -9.23
CA GLY A 10 0.57 6.13 -7.93
C GLY A 10 1.79 5.20 -8.05
N TYR A 11 2.43 4.92 -6.92
CA TYR A 11 3.67 4.12 -6.87
C TYR A 11 3.49 2.71 -7.44
N ILE A 12 2.57 1.90 -6.88
CA ILE A 12 2.27 0.57 -7.40
C ILE A 12 1.64 0.66 -8.79
N GLY A 13 0.70 1.61 -8.97
CA GLY A 13 -0.04 1.73 -10.23
C GLY A 13 0.82 2.03 -11.44
N ARG A 14 1.86 2.87 -11.32
CA ARG A 14 2.80 3.14 -12.43
C ARG A 14 3.60 1.91 -12.82
N ALA A 15 4.13 1.19 -11.83
CA ALA A 15 4.89 -0.03 -12.09
C ALA A 15 4.00 -1.11 -12.73
N LEU A 16 2.77 -1.25 -12.23
CA LEU A 16 1.78 -2.16 -12.80
C LEU A 16 1.36 -1.76 -14.23
N ALA A 17 1.10 -0.48 -14.46
CA ALA A 17 0.75 0.04 -15.78
C ALA A 17 1.84 -0.27 -16.81
N SER A 18 3.10 -0.04 -16.47
CA SER A 18 4.26 -0.38 -17.31
C SER A 18 4.34 -1.88 -17.61
N ARG A 19 4.17 -2.73 -16.58
CA ARG A 19 4.22 -4.19 -16.72
C ARG A 19 3.10 -4.72 -17.61
N LEU A 20 1.87 -4.19 -17.44
CA LEU A 20 0.71 -4.61 -18.24
C LEU A 20 0.80 -4.14 -19.69
N ALA A 21 1.21 -2.90 -19.92
CA ALA A 21 1.43 -2.38 -21.30
C ALA A 21 2.54 -3.17 -22.01
N GLY A 22 3.66 -3.45 -21.31
CA GLY A 22 4.75 -4.26 -21.84
C GLY A 22 4.36 -5.71 -22.13
N ALA A 23 3.29 -6.23 -21.52
CA ALA A 23 2.70 -7.54 -21.83
C ALA A 23 1.65 -7.48 -22.97
N GLY A 24 1.48 -6.34 -23.64
CA GLY A 24 0.57 -6.17 -24.75
C GLY A 24 -0.90 -6.02 -24.37
N HIS A 25 -1.21 -5.64 -23.11
CA HIS A 25 -2.57 -5.32 -22.70
C HIS A 25 -2.94 -3.88 -23.08
N GLU A 26 -4.19 -3.66 -23.46
CA GLU A 26 -4.76 -2.32 -23.63
C GLU A 26 -5.09 -1.76 -22.24
N VAL A 27 -4.23 -0.90 -21.71
CA VAL A 27 -4.41 -0.28 -20.40
C VAL A 27 -5.08 1.09 -20.57
N ARG A 28 -6.16 1.33 -19.82
CA ARG A 28 -6.87 2.60 -19.72
C ARG A 28 -6.79 3.07 -18.28
N ALA A 29 -6.22 4.25 -18.05
CA ALA A 29 -5.98 4.74 -16.71
C ALA A 29 -6.92 5.89 -16.33
N LEU A 30 -7.58 5.78 -15.17
CA LEU A 30 -8.27 6.92 -14.56
C LEU A 30 -7.23 7.85 -13.92
N VAL A 31 -7.28 9.12 -14.27
CA VAL A 31 -6.35 10.14 -13.76
C VAL A 31 -7.11 11.38 -13.28
N ARG A 32 -6.68 11.98 -12.17
CA ARG A 32 -7.24 13.25 -11.70
C ARG A 32 -6.68 14.40 -12.55
N PRO A 33 -7.39 15.53 -12.65
CA PRO A 33 -6.90 16.70 -13.39
C PRO A 33 -5.51 17.19 -12.95
N THR A 34 -5.18 16.99 -11.67
CA THR A 34 -3.89 17.40 -11.08
C THR A 34 -2.78 16.35 -11.19
N SER A 35 -3.07 15.19 -11.76
CA SER A 35 -2.10 14.09 -11.86
C SER A 35 -1.04 14.35 -12.94
N ASN A 36 0.21 14.01 -12.65
CA ASN A 36 1.23 13.92 -13.70
C ASN A 36 1.00 12.66 -14.53
N THR A 37 0.53 12.85 -15.76
CA THR A 37 0.18 11.76 -16.70
C THR A 37 1.32 11.42 -17.66
N GLU A 38 2.39 12.20 -17.69
CA GLU A 38 3.48 12.04 -18.64
C GLU A 38 4.08 10.61 -18.65
N PRO A 39 4.34 9.95 -17.50
CA PRO A 39 4.84 8.58 -17.50
C PRO A 39 3.89 7.57 -18.15
N LEU A 40 2.57 7.79 -18.06
CA LEU A 40 1.57 6.91 -18.68
C LEU A 40 1.50 7.15 -20.20
N LYS A 41 1.60 8.40 -20.64
CA LYS A 41 1.62 8.76 -22.06
C LYS A 41 2.82 8.18 -22.78
N GLN A 42 4.00 8.21 -22.16
CA GLN A 42 5.22 7.59 -22.70
C GLN A 42 5.10 6.08 -22.90
N LEU A 43 4.21 5.42 -22.15
CA LEU A 43 3.88 4.01 -22.29
C LEU A 43 2.74 3.75 -23.30
N GLY A 44 2.23 4.79 -23.97
CA GLY A 44 1.08 4.66 -24.88
C GLY A 44 -0.26 4.38 -24.18
N ILE A 45 -0.36 4.63 -22.86
CA ILE A 45 -1.55 4.33 -22.06
C ILE A 45 -2.59 5.44 -22.23
N ALA A 46 -3.80 5.08 -22.64
CA ALA A 46 -4.93 6.00 -22.72
C ALA A 46 -5.35 6.46 -21.31
N THR A 47 -5.50 7.78 -21.15
CA THR A 47 -5.89 8.37 -19.85
C THR A 47 -7.28 8.99 -19.94
N PHE A 48 -8.10 8.76 -18.92
CA PHE A 48 -9.45 9.29 -18.76
C PHE A 48 -9.47 10.18 -17.51
N THR A 49 -9.83 11.44 -17.69
CA THR A 49 -9.87 12.39 -16.57
C THR A 49 -11.12 12.16 -15.73
N GLY A 50 -10.92 11.94 -14.42
CA GLY A 50 -12.03 11.71 -13.49
C GLY A 50 -11.53 11.46 -12.07
N ASP A 51 -12.45 11.13 -11.18
CA ASP A 51 -12.18 10.77 -9.79
C ASP A 51 -13.01 9.56 -9.38
N VAL A 52 -12.46 8.69 -8.53
CA VAL A 52 -13.19 7.52 -7.98
C VAL A 52 -14.41 7.95 -7.16
N ALA A 53 -14.40 9.15 -6.59
CA ALA A 53 -15.55 9.73 -5.90
C ALA A 53 -16.70 10.09 -6.85
N ASP A 54 -16.42 10.28 -8.15
CA ASP A 54 -17.41 10.55 -9.20
C ASP A 54 -17.57 9.34 -10.13
N ARG A 55 -18.64 8.57 -9.90
CA ARG A 55 -18.95 7.36 -10.71
C ARG A 55 -19.13 7.67 -12.18
N ALA A 56 -19.72 8.81 -12.52
CA ALA A 56 -20.01 9.16 -13.92
C ALA A 56 -18.71 9.37 -14.72
N SER A 57 -17.71 9.98 -14.10
CA SER A 57 -16.42 10.27 -14.73
C SER A 57 -15.63 9.03 -15.15
N MET A 58 -15.92 7.87 -14.57
CA MET A 58 -15.22 6.61 -14.87
C MET A 58 -15.85 5.79 -16.01
N ARG A 59 -17.12 6.11 -16.39
CA ARG A 59 -17.93 5.26 -17.27
C ARG A 59 -17.27 5.03 -18.63
N GLU A 60 -16.80 6.09 -19.26
CA GLU A 60 -16.20 6.01 -20.60
C GLU A 60 -14.98 5.10 -20.60
N GLY A 61 -14.01 5.35 -19.70
CA GLY A 61 -12.78 4.58 -19.63
C GLY A 61 -12.99 3.10 -19.25
N MET A 62 -13.99 2.82 -18.40
CA MET A 62 -14.28 1.47 -17.93
C MET A 62 -15.14 0.66 -18.93
N SER A 63 -15.86 1.30 -19.85
CA SER A 63 -16.73 0.61 -20.79
C SER A 63 -16.00 -0.40 -21.64
N GLY A 64 -16.51 -1.64 -21.65
CA GLY A 64 -15.92 -2.77 -22.38
C GLY A 64 -14.60 -3.28 -21.82
N ALA A 65 -14.22 -2.93 -20.58
CA ALA A 65 -13.05 -3.51 -19.93
C ALA A 65 -13.29 -4.99 -19.58
N ASP A 66 -12.29 -5.83 -19.85
CA ASP A 66 -12.27 -7.23 -19.42
C ASP A 66 -11.99 -7.32 -17.92
N TRP A 67 -11.09 -6.44 -17.44
CA TRP A 67 -10.67 -6.31 -16.06
C TRP A 67 -10.75 -4.87 -15.56
N VAL A 68 -11.14 -4.73 -14.31
CA VAL A 68 -10.93 -3.50 -13.54
C VAL A 68 -9.90 -3.79 -12.44
N ILE A 69 -8.84 -2.97 -12.38
CA ILE A 69 -7.86 -3.00 -11.27
C ILE A 69 -8.00 -1.71 -10.48
N HIS A 70 -8.45 -1.84 -9.25
CA HIS A 70 -8.64 -0.70 -8.35
C HIS A 70 -7.45 -0.56 -7.40
N ALA A 71 -6.49 0.32 -7.77
CA ALA A 71 -5.31 0.64 -6.97
C ALA A 71 -5.30 2.09 -6.45
N ALA A 72 -6.37 2.85 -6.68
CA ALA A 72 -6.50 4.20 -6.13
C ALA A 72 -6.80 4.14 -4.63
N ALA A 73 -6.05 4.91 -3.85
CA ALA A 73 -6.30 5.15 -2.43
C ALA A 73 -5.72 6.49 -2.00
N ASP A 74 -6.30 7.10 -0.98
CA ASP A 74 -5.70 8.22 -0.24
C ASP A 74 -4.97 7.67 1.00
N LEU A 75 -3.68 8.01 1.12
CA LEU A 75 -2.80 7.60 2.24
C LEU A 75 -2.40 8.78 3.13
N ASP A 76 -2.90 9.98 2.82
CA ASP A 76 -2.48 11.21 3.52
C ASP A 76 -3.20 11.37 4.85
N LEU A 77 -2.58 10.88 5.92
CA LEU A 77 -3.05 11.02 7.31
C LEU A 77 -3.05 12.48 7.83
N THR A 78 -2.50 13.43 7.04
CA THR A 78 -2.43 14.85 7.44
C THR A 78 -3.53 15.70 6.81
N GLY A 79 -4.20 15.17 5.81
CA GLY A 79 -5.32 15.81 5.12
C GLY A 79 -6.65 15.69 5.87
N PRO A 80 -7.72 16.32 5.34
CA PRO A 80 -9.06 16.19 5.92
C PRO A 80 -9.50 14.72 5.94
N PRO A 81 -10.00 14.21 7.10
CA PRO A 81 -10.45 12.82 7.22
C PRO A 81 -11.49 12.42 6.19
N GLU A 82 -12.37 13.34 5.82
CA GLU A 82 -13.46 13.09 4.87
C GLU A 82 -12.95 12.79 3.46
N ARG A 83 -11.85 13.44 3.03
CA ARG A 83 -11.21 13.15 1.75
C ARG A 83 -10.76 11.69 1.67
N MET A 84 -10.19 11.16 2.74
CA MET A 84 -9.76 9.77 2.81
C MET A 84 -10.97 8.81 2.79
N ARG A 85 -12.06 9.14 3.50
CA ARG A 85 -13.30 8.34 3.45
C ARG A 85 -13.91 8.34 2.05
N GLN A 86 -14.00 9.49 1.41
CA GLN A 86 -14.52 9.61 0.04
C GLN A 86 -13.69 8.79 -0.95
N ALA A 87 -12.36 8.87 -0.89
CA ALA A 87 -11.51 8.13 -1.81
C ALA A 87 -11.51 6.62 -1.52
N ASN A 88 -11.33 6.22 -0.25
CA ASN A 88 -11.07 4.83 0.09
C ASN A 88 -12.34 4.01 0.33
N VAL A 89 -13.44 4.63 0.74
CA VAL A 89 -14.71 3.91 1.00
C VAL A 89 -15.69 4.15 -0.14
N GLN A 90 -16.13 5.40 -0.33
CA GLN A 90 -17.10 5.73 -1.37
C GLN A 90 -16.52 5.46 -2.77
N GLY A 91 -15.25 5.81 -3.00
CA GLY A 91 -14.56 5.54 -4.27
C GLY A 91 -14.49 4.04 -4.58
N SER A 92 -14.18 3.22 -3.58
CA SER A 92 -14.15 1.75 -3.74
C SER A 92 -15.52 1.19 -4.11
N ASP A 93 -16.59 1.63 -3.44
CA ASP A 93 -17.96 1.27 -3.80
C ASP A 93 -18.33 1.73 -5.22
N ASN A 94 -18.01 2.97 -5.58
CA ASN A 94 -18.29 3.53 -6.90
C ASN A 94 -17.63 2.73 -8.01
N VAL A 95 -16.35 2.37 -7.87
CA VAL A 95 -15.59 1.59 -8.87
C VAL A 95 -16.20 0.19 -9.00
N ALA A 96 -16.46 -0.51 -7.88
CA ALA A 96 -17.03 -1.86 -7.90
C ALA A 96 -18.46 -1.87 -8.44
N SER A 97 -19.31 -0.91 -8.02
CA SER A 97 -20.67 -0.79 -8.50
C SER A 97 -20.75 -0.52 -10.01
N LEU A 98 -19.86 0.34 -10.53
CA LEU A 98 -19.80 0.63 -11.94
C LEU A 98 -19.31 -0.58 -12.74
N ALA A 99 -18.26 -1.27 -12.25
CA ALA A 99 -17.77 -2.50 -12.86
C ALA A 99 -18.87 -3.57 -12.97
N TYR A 100 -19.65 -3.77 -11.90
CA TYR A 100 -20.79 -4.67 -11.92
C TYR A 100 -21.84 -4.25 -12.96
N LYS A 101 -22.25 -2.95 -12.98
CA LYS A 101 -23.27 -2.44 -13.91
C LYS A 101 -22.85 -2.49 -15.38
N LEU A 102 -21.56 -2.42 -15.67
CA LEU A 102 -21.00 -2.52 -17.02
C LEU A 102 -20.68 -3.96 -17.44
N GLY A 103 -20.93 -4.95 -16.57
CA GLY A 103 -20.69 -6.36 -16.87
C GLY A 103 -19.20 -6.71 -17.00
N VAL A 104 -18.33 -6.02 -16.26
CA VAL A 104 -16.89 -6.30 -16.27
C VAL A 104 -16.64 -7.75 -15.84
N GLY A 105 -15.83 -8.48 -16.60
CA GLY A 105 -15.58 -9.90 -16.37
C GLY A 105 -14.88 -10.21 -15.05
N ARG A 106 -13.92 -9.39 -14.63
CA ARG A 106 -13.13 -9.57 -13.41
C ARG A 106 -12.78 -8.22 -12.75
N PHE A 107 -12.74 -8.22 -11.42
CA PHE A 107 -12.35 -7.08 -10.62
C PHE A 107 -11.20 -7.46 -9.68
N LEU A 108 -10.14 -6.66 -9.62
CA LEU A 108 -9.04 -6.82 -8.69
C LEU A 108 -8.93 -5.60 -7.79
N SER A 109 -9.07 -5.81 -6.48
CA SER A 109 -8.83 -4.81 -5.45
C SER A 109 -7.37 -4.84 -5.00
N VAL A 110 -6.65 -3.74 -5.14
CA VAL A 110 -5.36 -3.55 -4.48
C VAL A 110 -5.61 -2.93 -3.11
N SER A 111 -5.79 -3.80 -2.12
CA SER A 111 -6.02 -3.43 -0.73
C SER A 111 -4.69 -3.13 -0.01
N SER A 112 -4.51 -3.54 1.22
CA SER A 112 -3.29 -3.40 2.01
C SER A 112 -3.37 -4.29 3.24
N ILE A 113 -2.24 -4.68 3.83
CA ILE A 113 -2.21 -5.26 5.18
C ILE A 113 -2.87 -4.36 6.23
N ALA A 114 -2.99 -3.06 5.97
CA ALA A 114 -3.72 -2.12 6.81
C ALA A 114 -5.19 -2.52 7.04
N TYR A 115 -5.80 -3.28 6.11
CA TYR A 115 -7.12 -3.89 6.24
C TYR A 115 -7.26 -4.70 7.53
N PHE A 116 -6.21 -5.43 7.91
CA PHE A 116 -6.22 -6.29 9.08
C PHE A 116 -6.03 -5.53 10.40
N GLY A 117 -5.59 -4.26 10.35
CA GLY A 117 -5.34 -3.45 11.54
C GLY A 117 -4.09 -3.83 12.32
N GLY A 118 -3.32 -4.80 11.88
CA GLY A 118 -2.11 -5.35 12.49
C GLY A 118 -2.09 -6.87 12.44
N SER A 119 -1.01 -7.49 12.89
CA SER A 119 -0.90 -8.93 13.13
C SER A 119 -1.04 -9.25 14.63
N PRO A 120 -1.10 -10.53 15.05
CA PRO A 120 -1.23 -10.92 16.44
C PRO A 120 -0.22 -10.26 17.37
N THR A 121 -0.60 -10.01 18.63
CA THR A 121 0.20 -9.27 19.60
C THR A 121 1.46 -10.02 20.06
N ASP A 122 1.50 -11.34 19.89
CA ASP A 122 2.68 -12.18 20.14
C ASP A 122 3.73 -12.09 19.01
N GLY A 123 3.42 -11.35 17.93
CA GLY A 123 4.30 -11.17 16.79
C GLY A 123 4.33 -12.36 15.83
N SER A 124 3.41 -13.30 15.94
CA SER A 124 3.19 -14.32 14.89
C SER A 124 2.69 -13.70 13.61
N ALA A 125 2.97 -14.32 12.47
CA ALA A 125 2.51 -13.82 11.18
C ALA A 125 1.02 -14.15 10.96
N ALA A 126 0.24 -13.14 10.54
CA ALA A 126 -1.15 -13.32 10.17
C ALA A 126 -1.28 -13.82 8.72
N THR A 127 -2.32 -14.61 8.47
CA THR A 127 -2.72 -15.05 7.14
C THR A 127 -3.95 -14.28 6.65
N GLU A 128 -4.41 -14.55 5.44
CA GLU A 128 -5.61 -13.93 4.86
C GLU A 128 -6.90 -14.24 5.62
N GLU A 129 -6.93 -15.33 6.38
CA GLU A 129 -8.04 -15.72 7.28
C GLU A 129 -7.86 -15.22 8.71
N GLY A 130 -6.74 -14.54 8.99
CA GLY A 130 -6.46 -14.01 10.30
C GLY A 130 -7.52 -12.99 10.75
N PRO A 131 -7.74 -12.87 12.08
CA PRO A 131 -8.70 -11.91 12.61
C PRO A 131 -8.26 -10.48 12.35
N VAL A 132 -9.24 -9.61 12.06
CA VAL A 132 -9.02 -8.17 11.98
C VAL A 132 -8.80 -7.62 13.39
N GLN A 133 -7.70 -6.90 13.58
CA GLN A 133 -7.30 -6.32 14.85
C GLN A 133 -7.95 -4.94 15.06
N GLN A 134 -8.85 -4.82 16.03
CA GLN A 134 -9.50 -3.56 16.38
C GLN A 134 -9.11 -3.14 17.82
N PRO A 135 -9.23 -1.82 18.13
CA PRO A 135 -9.57 -0.71 17.23
C PRO A 135 -8.49 -0.48 16.18
N PHE A 136 -8.84 0.06 15.02
CA PHE A 136 -7.85 0.35 13.97
C PHE A 136 -6.83 1.40 14.43
N PRO A 137 -5.54 1.21 14.15
CA PRO A 137 -4.50 2.14 14.61
C PRO A 137 -4.54 3.50 13.90
N THR A 138 -5.05 3.53 12.66
CA THR A 138 -5.09 4.74 11.83
C THR A 138 -6.42 4.85 11.08
N LEU A 139 -6.78 6.07 10.67
CA LEU A 139 -7.91 6.29 9.78
C LEU A 139 -7.72 5.54 8.45
N TYR A 140 -6.47 5.47 7.95
CA TYR A 140 -6.16 4.69 6.76
C TYR A 140 -6.56 3.22 6.91
N SER A 141 -6.19 2.57 8.03
CA SER A 141 -6.58 1.18 8.30
C SER A 141 -8.10 1.02 8.34
N ALA A 142 -8.78 1.91 9.06
CA ALA A 142 -10.25 1.88 9.14
C ALA A 142 -10.91 2.04 7.77
N THR A 143 -10.41 2.97 6.93
CA THR A 143 -10.99 3.21 5.61
C THR A 143 -10.64 2.10 4.60
N LYS A 144 -9.45 1.48 4.68
CA LYS A 144 -9.12 0.30 3.86
C LYS A 144 -10.02 -0.88 4.21
N HIS A 145 -10.28 -1.10 5.49
CA HIS A 145 -11.22 -2.14 5.92
C HIS A 145 -12.64 -1.87 5.41
N SER A 146 -13.17 -0.66 5.63
CA SER A 146 -14.51 -0.31 5.20
C SER A 146 -14.68 -0.33 3.68
N GLY A 147 -13.67 0.13 2.93
CA GLY A 147 -13.68 0.10 1.47
C GLY A 147 -13.68 -1.33 0.91
N GLU A 148 -12.90 -2.23 1.52
CA GLU A 148 -12.91 -3.65 1.14
C GLU A 148 -14.28 -4.29 1.42
N LEU A 149 -14.92 -3.98 2.56
CA LEU A 149 -16.27 -4.46 2.84
C LEU A 149 -17.29 -3.95 1.81
N ALA A 150 -17.21 -2.68 1.40
CA ALA A 150 -18.06 -2.12 0.35
C ALA A 150 -17.88 -2.86 -0.99
N ILE A 151 -16.64 -3.18 -1.38
CA ILE A 151 -16.34 -3.98 -2.57
C ILE A 151 -16.96 -5.38 -2.46
N ARG A 152 -16.85 -6.05 -1.30
CA ARG A 152 -17.37 -7.41 -1.07
C ARG A 152 -18.89 -7.50 -1.19
N GLU A 153 -19.64 -6.43 -0.93
CA GLU A 153 -21.09 -6.41 -1.17
C GLU A 153 -21.43 -6.60 -2.65
N TRP A 154 -20.58 -6.16 -3.56
CA TRP A 154 -20.75 -6.40 -5.00
C TRP A 154 -20.36 -7.83 -5.41
N ALA A 155 -19.46 -8.48 -4.68
CA ALA A 155 -19.21 -9.91 -4.88
C ALA A 155 -20.45 -10.76 -4.59
N LYS A 156 -21.23 -10.43 -3.55
CA LYS A 156 -22.51 -11.09 -3.23
C LYS A 156 -23.54 -10.92 -4.35
N LYS A 157 -23.42 -9.88 -5.16
CA LYS A 157 -24.27 -9.62 -6.33
C LYS A 157 -23.75 -10.28 -7.61
N GLY A 158 -22.59 -10.94 -7.57
CA GLY A 158 -22.03 -11.69 -8.70
C GLY A 158 -20.80 -11.07 -9.37
N LEU A 159 -20.30 -9.91 -8.92
CA LEU A 159 -19.03 -9.39 -9.41
C LEU A 159 -17.89 -10.34 -9.00
N LYS A 160 -17.11 -10.82 -9.97
CA LYS A 160 -15.99 -11.73 -9.74
C LYS A 160 -14.79 -10.95 -9.23
N ILE A 161 -14.54 -10.98 -7.92
CA ILE A 161 -13.54 -10.16 -7.25
C ILE A 161 -12.36 -11.00 -6.78
N ASN A 162 -11.15 -10.48 -6.94
CA ASN A 162 -9.96 -10.90 -6.21
C ASN A 162 -9.39 -9.70 -5.45
N THR A 163 -8.70 -9.95 -4.35
CA THR A 163 -8.05 -8.92 -3.55
C THR A 163 -6.58 -9.26 -3.34
N VAL A 164 -5.70 -8.28 -3.45
CA VAL A 164 -4.31 -8.41 -2.99
C VAL A 164 -4.08 -7.47 -1.82
N TYR A 165 -3.27 -7.91 -0.85
CA TYR A 165 -2.92 -7.17 0.35
C TYR A 165 -1.40 -6.95 0.42
N PRO A 166 -0.86 -5.93 -0.27
CA PRO A 166 0.54 -5.59 -0.16
C PRO A 166 0.90 -5.14 1.25
N SER A 167 2.09 -5.50 1.70
CA SER A 167 2.69 -5.02 2.94
C SER A 167 3.40 -3.67 2.77
N LEU A 168 4.49 -3.43 3.50
CA LEU A 168 5.33 -2.26 3.33
C LEU A 168 6.11 -2.38 2.01
N VAL A 169 5.59 -1.72 0.96
CA VAL A 169 6.17 -1.79 -0.39
C VAL A 169 7.37 -0.87 -0.51
N TYR A 170 8.50 -1.40 -0.98
CA TYR A 170 9.74 -0.66 -1.19
C TYR A 170 10.38 -0.98 -2.55
N GLY A 171 11.35 -0.18 -2.96
CA GLY A 171 12.11 -0.37 -4.20
C GLY A 171 12.02 0.83 -5.16
N PRO A 172 12.90 0.90 -6.19
CA PRO A 172 12.80 1.91 -7.23
C PRO A 172 11.52 1.71 -8.09
N PRO A 173 10.99 2.76 -8.76
CA PRO A 173 11.53 4.12 -8.82
C PRO A 173 10.98 5.10 -7.75
N GLY A 174 10.36 4.62 -6.68
CA GLY A 174 9.78 5.47 -5.65
C GLY A 174 10.85 6.19 -4.80
N LYS A 175 10.86 7.52 -4.77
CA LYS A 175 11.80 8.33 -3.96
C LYS A 175 11.29 8.58 -2.54
N LYS A 176 10.00 8.88 -2.42
CA LYS A 176 9.30 9.18 -1.16
C LYS A 176 8.01 8.38 -1.03
N GLU A 177 7.66 7.66 -2.06
CA GLU A 177 6.45 6.85 -2.11
C GLU A 177 6.64 5.52 -1.41
N GLY A 178 5.55 4.94 -0.98
CA GLY A 178 5.54 3.68 -0.24
C GLY A 178 6.40 3.77 1.03
N SER A 179 7.11 2.72 1.32
CA SER A 179 7.98 2.64 2.50
C SER A 179 9.39 3.20 2.28
N ASN A 180 9.70 3.66 1.06
CA ASN A 180 11.00 4.26 0.73
C ASN A 180 11.30 5.52 1.54
N ALA A 181 10.28 6.29 1.94
CA ALA A 181 10.45 7.43 2.83
C ALA A 181 11.05 7.03 4.19
N ILE A 182 10.63 5.88 4.72
CA ILE A 182 11.14 5.33 5.99
C ILE A 182 12.59 4.89 5.81
N LEU A 183 12.89 4.10 4.76
CA LEU A 183 14.25 3.65 4.45
C LEU A 183 15.21 4.84 4.27
N ARG A 184 14.78 5.86 3.51
CA ARG A 184 15.56 7.08 3.29
C ARG A 184 15.81 7.85 4.59
N GLY A 185 14.85 7.85 5.51
CA GLY A 185 15.01 8.47 6.82
C GLY A 185 16.13 7.80 7.62
N PHE A 186 16.16 6.47 7.67
CA PHE A 186 17.22 5.70 8.33
C PHE A 186 18.55 5.84 7.63
N LEU A 187 18.61 5.75 6.30
CA LEU A 187 19.85 5.95 5.53
C LEU A 187 20.51 7.30 5.82
N LYS A 188 19.73 8.35 6.06
CA LYS A 188 20.20 9.71 6.34
C LYS A 188 20.34 10.03 7.84
N GLY A 189 20.15 9.05 8.73
CA GLY A 189 20.27 9.26 10.18
C GLY A 189 19.26 10.24 10.76
N ARG A 190 18.07 10.35 10.17
CA ARG A 190 17.05 11.36 10.58
C ARG A 190 16.31 10.97 11.85
N TYR A 191 16.41 9.73 12.28
CA TYR A 191 15.73 9.23 13.46
C TYR A 191 16.71 9.13 14.63
N PRO A 192 16.55 9.94 15.68
CA PRO A 192 17.49 9.96 16.82
C PRO A 192 17.33 8.76 17.75
N ALA A 193 16.20 8.06 17.64
CA ALA A 193 15.87 6.89 18.45
C ALA A 193 15.01 5.91 17.66
N LEU A 194 15.04 4.63 18.04
CA LEU A 194 14.14 3.60 17.53
C LEU A 194 12.90 3.51 18.44
N ALA A 195 11.73 3.77 17.86
CA ALA A 195 10.44 3.51 18.48
C ALA A 195 9.92 2.16 17.98
N GLY A 196 9.59 1.23 18.87
CA GLY A 196 9.11 -0.09 18.49
C GLY A 196 10.18 -0.96 17.81
N ALA A 197 11.43 -0.90 18.29
CA ALA A 197 12.58 -1.59 17.69
C ALA A 197 12.37 -3.09 17.45
N ASP A 198 11.64 -3.75 18.35
CA ASP A 198 11.39 -5.19 18.32
C ASP A 198 10.05 -5.54 17.64
N ARG A 199 9.33 -4.53 17.09
CA ARG A 199 8.12 -4.78 16.32
C ARG A 199 8.47 -5.37 14.96
N LYS A 200 7.82 -6.48 14.65
CA LYS A 200 7.98 -7.17 13.37
C LYS A 200 7.15 -6.49 12.30
N THR A 201 7.73 -6.33 11.12
CA THR A 201 7.08 -5.74 9.94
C THR A 201 7.43 -6.54 8.70
N SER A 202 6.47 -6.69 7.81
CA SER A 202 6.63 -7.33 6.51
C SER A 202 7.02 -6.30 5.45
N TRP A 203 8.00 -6.63 4.61
CA TRP A 203 8.54 -5.77 3.57
C TRP A 203 8.55 -6.49 2.23
N VAL A 204 7.89 -5.93 1.23
CA VAL A 204 7.78 -6.52 -0.10
C VAL A 204 8.36 -5.59 -1.17
N PHE A 205 9.13 -6.16 -2.08
CA PHE A 205 9.70 -5.41 -3.20
C PHE A 205 8.62 -5.06 -4.22
N ILE A 206 8.69 -3.86 -4.80
CA ILE A 206 7.65 -3.35 -5.71
C ILE A 206 7.38 -4.28 -6.90
N ASP A 207 8.42 -4.85 -7.52
CA ASP A 207 8.23 -5.74 -8.66
C ASP A 207 7.53 -7.04 -8.27
N ASP A 208 7.74 -7.54 -7.04
CA ASP A 208 7.07 -8.74 -6.55
C ASP A 208 5.59 -8.48 -6.29
N VAL A 209 5.23 -7.25 -5.87
CA VAL A 209 3.83 -6.82 -5.79
C VAL A 209 3.20 -6.80 -7.17
N VAL A 210 3.89 -6.22 -8.15
CA VAL A 210 3.40 -6.14 -9.54
C VAL A 210 3.24 -7.53 -10.14
N GLU A 211 4.23 -8.40 -9.98
CA GLU A 211 4.16 -9.79 -10.45
C GLU A 211 3.04 -10.56 -9.73
N GLY A 212 2.88 -10.37 -8.41
CA GLY A 212 1.78 -10.96 -7.66
C GLY A 212 0.41 -10.56 -8.21
N ILE A 213 0.21 -9.28 -8.54
CA ILE A 213 -1.02 -8.80 -9.18
C ILE A 213 -1.25 -9.47 -10.53
N VAL A 214 -0.23 -9.56 -11.38
CA VAL A 214 -0.31 -10.23 -12.69
C VAL A 214 -0.64 -11.70 -12.52
N ARG A 215 -0.02 -12.40 -11.58
CA ARG A 215 -0.31 -13.81 -11.26
C ARG A 215 -1.74 -14.04 -10.78
N VAL A 216 -2.29 -13.10 -9.99
CA VAL A 216 -3.70 -13.14 -9.60
C VAL A 216 -4.61 -13.04 -10.81
N MET A 217 -4.29 -12.16 -11.77
CA MET A 217 -5.07 -12.06 -13.01
C MET A 217 -5.04 -13.35 -13.83
N GLU A 218 -3.89 -14.01 -13.90
CA GLU A 218 -3.68 -15.20 -14.72
C GLU A 218 -4.24 -16.48 -14.10
N LYS A 219 -4.07 -16.65 -12.78
CA LYS A 219 -4.23 -17.96 -12.13
C LYS A 219 -5.30 -18.02 -11.04
N ALA A 220 -5.62 -16.88 -10.38
CA ALA A 220 -6.46 -16.94 -9.20
C ALA A 220 -7.93 -17.21 -9.53
N PRO A 221 -8.60 -18.14 -8.84
CA PRO A 221 -10.04 -18.26 -8.93
C PRO A 221 -10.71 -17.02 -8.31
N PRO A 222 -11.91 -16.62 -8.78
CA PRO A 222 -12.68 -15.54 -8.17
C PRO A 222 -12.94 -15.78 -6.68
N GLY A 223 -13.00 -14.68 -5.89
CA GLY A 223 -13.28 -14.74 -4.46
C GLY A 223 -12.05 -14.93 -3.58
N ARG A 224 -10.86 -15.15 -4.15
CA ARG A 224 -9.62 -15.34 -3.38
C ARG A 224 -8.91 -14.01 -3.08
N GLY A 225 -8.43 -13.90 -1.84
CA GLY A 225 -7.50 -12.88 -1.40
C GLY A 225 -6.08 -13.42 -1.27
N TYR A 226 -5.06 -12.57 -1.51
CA TYR A 226 -3.64 -12.94 -1.42
C TYR A 226 -2.84 -11.86 -0.72
N LEU A 227 -2.16 -12.23 0.36
CA LEU A 227 -1.13 -11.41 0.97
C LEU A 227 0.10 -11.37 0.05
N LEU A 228 0.63 -10.16 -0.17
CA LEU A 228 1.90 -9.93 -0.84
C LEU A 228 2.82 -9.31 0.21
N ALA A 229 3.33 -10.16 1.11
CA ALA A 229 3.89 -9.70 2.37
C ALA A 229 5.40 -9.52 2.35
N GLY A 230 6.14 -10.38 1.65
CA GLY A 230 7.59 -10.34 1.62
C GLY A 230 8.23 -10.84 2.91
N GLU A 231 9.43 -10.34 3.21
CA GLU A 231 10.18 -10.77 4.39
C GLU A 231 9.72 -10.07 5.66
N VAL A 232 9.60 -10.84 6.75
CA VAL A 232 9.28 -10.33 8.09
C VAL A 232 10.57 -10.09 8.87
N VAL A 233 10.78 -8.85 9.31
CA VAL A 233 11.93 -8.46 10.12
C VAL A 233 11.51 -7.53 11.25
N THR A 234 12.34 -7.42 12.29
CA THR A 234 12.20 -6.36 13.28
C THR A 234 12.69 -5.02 12.70
N LEU A 235 12.23 -3.91 13.27
CA LEU A 235 12.76 -2.60 12.88
C LEU A 235 14.26 -2.49 13.14
N ARG A 236 14.75 -3.13 14.20
CA ARG A 236 16.18 -3.20 14.54
C ARG A 236 16.97 -3.87 13.42
N ASP A 237 16.57 -5.08 13.01
CA ASP A 237 17.25 -5.84 11.95
C ASP A 237 17.27 -5.09 10.64
N LEU A 238 16.16 -4.42 10.30
CA LEU A 238 16.08 -3.59 9.08
C LEU A 238 17.12 -2.46 9.11
N VAL A 239 17.20 -1.73 10.23
CA VAL A 239 18.14 -0.59 10.36
C VAL A 239 19.58 -1.06 10.33
N GLU A 240 19.89 -2.20 10.94
CA GLU A 240 21.24 -2.80 10.88
C GLU A 240 21.61 -3.22 9.45
N ARG A 241 20.68 -3.80 8.68
CA ARG A 241 20.91 -4.12 7.27
C ARG A 241 21.16 -2.85 6.44
N LEU A 242 20.37 -1.78 6.65
CA LEU A 242 20.60 -0.49 5.98
C LEU A 242 21.97 0.11 6.31
N HIS A 243 22.43 -0.02 7.57
CA HIS A 243 23.75 0.44 7.97
C HIS A 243 24.85 -0.32 7.24
N ARG A 244 24.77 -1.67 7.16
CA ARG A 244 25.74 -2.49 6.39
C ARG A 244 25.81 -2.11 4.91
N LEU A 245 24.72 -1.58 4.33
CA LEU A 245 24.68 -1.06 2.97
C LEU A 245 25.15 0.42 2.86
N GLY A 246 25.83 0.92 3.89
CA GLY A 246 26.39 2.26 3.91
C GLY A 246 25.38 3.37 4.27
N GLY A 247 24.35 3.02 5.01
CA GLY A 247 23.48 3.98 5.69
C GLY A 247 24.11 4.52 6.99
N ALA A 248 23.45 5.52 7.58
CA ALA A 248 23.85 6.06 8.87
C ALA A 248 23.87 4.97 9.95
N PRO A 249 24.70 5.11 11.00
CA PRO A 249 24.71 4.18 12.13
C PRO A 249 23.30 4.07 12.76
N PRO A 250 22.93 2.86 13.24
CA PRO A 250 21.69 2.67 13.98
C PRO A 250 21.60 3.64 15.16
N PRO A 251 20.41 4.19 15.43
CA PRO A 251 20.20 4.99 16.63
C PRO A 251 20.56 4.19 17.89
N ARG A 252 21.39 4.76 18.76
CA ARG A 252 21.81 4.10 20.02
C ARG A 252 20.69 3.99 21.04
N LEU A 253 19.70 4.90 20.93
CA LEU A 253 18.59 4.98 21.88
C LEU A 253 17.38 4.23 21.34
N THR A 254 16.85 3.32 22.14
CA THR A 254 15.53 2.70 21.92
C THR A 254 14.57 3.28 22.95
N LEU A 255 13.48 3.88 22.48
CA LEU A 255 12.48 4.49 23.35
C LEU A 255 11.19 3.65 23.35
N PRO A 256 10.69 3.25 24.52
CA PRO A 256 9.36 2.70 24.65
C PRO A 256 8.32 3.71 24.11
N ILE A 257 7.37 3.22 23.30
CA ILE A 257 6.38 4.09 22.64
C ILE A 257 5.54 4.85 23.66
N GLY A 258 5.26 4.23 24.84
CA GLY A 258 4.58 4.89 25.94
C GLY A 258 5.30 6.13 26.45
N LEU A 259 6.63 6.13 26.52
CA LEU A 259 7.43 7.30 26.90
C LEU A 259 7.37 8.39 25.82
N ILE A 260 7.41 8.02 24.55
CA ILE A 260 7.25 8.97 23.44
C ILE A 260 5.86 9.60 23.51
N ARG A 261 4.82 8.80 23.76
CA ARG A 261 3.44 9.26 23.89
C ARG A 261 3.30 10.25 25.06
N ALA A 262 3.84 9.91 26.25
CA ALA A 262 3.84 10.80 27.38
C ALA A 262 4.58 12.11 27.08
N GLY A 263 5.77 12.04 26.49
CA GLY A 263 6.54 13.21 26.11
C GLY A 263 5.80 14.12 25.12
N LEU A 264 5.06 13.56 24.17
CA LEU A 264 4.28 14.34 23.23
C LEU A 264 3.08 15.05 23.86
N VAL A 265 2.48 14.50 24.92
CA VAL A 265 1.40 15.20 25.65
C VAL A 265 1.91 16.56 26.16
N PHE A 266 3.11 16.60 26.71
CA PHE A 266 3.73 17.85 27.21
C PHE A 266 4.30 18.73 26.09
N ALA A 267 4.81 18.13 25.01
CA ALA A 267 5.44 18.86 23.91
C ALA A 267 4.44 19.43 22.88
N ASN A 268 3.28 18.80 22.68
CA ASN A 268 2.30 19.22 21.68
C ASN A 268 1.84 20.69 21.82
N PRO A 269 1.55 21.24 23.01
CA PRO A 269 1.22 22.66 23.16
C PRO A 269 2.33 23.57 22.63
N LEU A 270 3.59 23.20 22.89
CA LEU A 270 4.77 23.95 22.47
C LEU A 270 4.98 23.90 20.95
N TYR A 271 4.76 22.72 20.32
CA TYR A 271 4.78 22.59 18.85
C TYR A 271 3.69 23.45 18.22
N LYS A 272 2.45 23.39 18.78
CA LYS A 272 1.31 24.17 18.31
C LYS A 272 1.57 25.69 18.43
N ALA A 273 2.11 26.14 19.57
CA ALA A 273 2.45 27.55 19.79
C ALA A 273 3.52 28.07 18.80
N ARG A 274 4.40 27.18 18.31
CA ARG A 274 5.44 27.50 17.32
C ARG A 274 5.01 27.28 15.87
N GLY A 275 3.75 26.93 15.60
CA GLY A 275 3.26 26.62 14.27
C GLY A 275 3.93 25.37 13.64
N ARG A 276 4.52 24.49 14.46
CA ARG A 276 5.22 23.28 14.02
C ARG A 276 4.37 22.03 14.27
N LYS A 277 4.50 21.04 13.40
CA LYS A 277 3.89 19.71 13.63
C LYS A 277 4.80 18.90 14.55
N PRO A 278 4.22 18.08 15.48
CA PRO A 278 5.01 17.16 16.28
C PRO A 278 5.67 16.09 15.39
N PRO A 279 6.77 15.46 15.85
CA PRO A 279 7.52 14.47 15.07
C PRO A 279 6.72 13.19 14.79
N PHE A 280 5.74 12.87 15.62
CA PHE A 280 4.81 11.75 15.45
C PHE A 280 3.38 12.20 15.72
N SER A 281 2.44 11.74 14.88
CA SER A 281 1.01 11.80 15.18
C SER A 281 0.61 10.65 16.12
N SER A 282 -0.53 10.79 16.81
CA SER A 282 -1.08 9.70 17.63
C SER A 282 -1.33 8.43 16.79
N GLU A 283 -1.80 8.57 15.56
CA GLU A 283 -2.03 7.45 14.65
C GLU A 283 -0.72 6.73 14.28
N GLN A 284 0.35 7.48 14.02
CA GLN A 284 1.67 6.88 13.76
C GLN A 284 2.16 6.08 14.97
N LEU A 285 2.00 6.60 16.20
CA LEU A 285 2.35 5.87 17.42
C LEU A 285 1.50 4.61 17.59
N ASN A 286 0.18 4.69 17.34
CA ASN A 286 -0.70 3.52 17.40
C ASN A 286 -0.26 2.43 16.41
N SER A 287 0.20 2.83 15.22
CA SER A 287 0.72 1.88 14.22
C SER A 287 2.05 1.25 14.66
N LEU A 288 2.95 2.04 15.26
CA LEU A 288 4.25 1.55 15.76
C LEU A 288 4.12 0.62 16.98
N GLU A 289 3.03 0.65 17.72
CA GLU A 289 2.76 -0.27 18.84
C GLU A 289 2.44 -1.69 18.37
N ARG A 290 2.07 -1.87 17.10
CA ARG A 290 1.61 -3.15 16.57
C ARG A 290 2.69 -3.90 15.83
N HIS A 291 2.55 -5.22 15.77
CA HIS A 291 3.22 -6.03 14.78
C HIS A 291 2.46 -5.97 13.44
N TRP A 292 3.21 -6.02 12.35
CA TRP A 292 2.73 -6.05 10.98
C TRP A 292 3.38 -7.22 10.24
N ALA A 293 3.43 -8.36 10.90
CA ALA A 293 3.96 -9.61 10.37
C ALA A 293 2.86 -10.37 9.63
N PHE A 294 3.07 -10.68 8.36
CA PHE A 294 2.09 -11.37 7.51
C PHE A 294 2.78 -12.48 6.72
N ASP A 295 2.03 -13.55 6.48
CA ASP A 295 2.49 -14.73 5.76
C ASP A 295 1.90 -14.75 4.34
N ASP A 296 2.76 -14.78 3.33
CA ASP A 296 2.39 -14.84 1.91
C ASP A 296 2.51 -16.26 1.30
N THR A 297 2.51 -17.30 2.15
CA THR A 297 2.63 -18.71 1.71
C THR A 297 1.57 -19.05 0.66
N ARG A 298 0.34 -18.54 0.80
CA ARG A 298 -0.72 -18.74 -0.20
C ARG A 298 -0.32 -18.22 -1.57
N ALA A 299 0.19 -16.98 -1.66
CA ALA A 299 0.61 -16.41 -2.94
C ALA A 299 1.77 -17.19 -3.55
N ARG A 300 2.71 -17.66 -2.73
CA ARG A 300 3.84 -18.49 -3.18
C ARG A 300 3.37 -19.84 -3.71
N THR A 301 2.47 -20.52 -3.02
CA THR A 301 2.03 -21.89 -3.38
C THR A 301 0.99 -21.91 -4.50
N GLU A 302 -0.06 -21.11 -4.40
CA GLU A 302 -1.17 -21.14 -5.37
C GLU A 302 -0.82 -20.39 -6.68
N LEU A 303 -0.04 -19.30 -6.59
CA LEU A 303 0.30 -18.49 -7.76
C LEU A 303 1.70 -18.80 -8.31
N GLY A 304 2.54 -19.53 -7.57
CA GLY A 304 3.93 -19.74 -7.88
C GLY A 304 4.74 -18.43 -7.83
N LEU A 305 4.36 -17.52 -6.92
CA LEU A 305 5.04 -16.24 -6.77
C LEU A 305 6.39 -16.42 -6.09
N ARG A 306 7.47 -15.99 -6.76
CA ARG A 306 8.76 -15.79 -6.12
C ARG A 306 8.78 -14.42 -5.46
N VAL A 307 9.15 -14.37 -4.19
CA VAL A 307 9.25 -13.12 -3.44
C VAL A 307 10.69 -12.95 -2.96
N ARG A 308 11.30 -11.80 -3.27
CA ARG A 308 12.66 -11.45 -2.89
C ARG A 308 12.74 -11.21 -1.40
N GLY A 309 13.85 -11.65 -0.78
CA GLY A 309 14.21 -11.22 0.56
C GLY A 309 14.80 -9.80 0.56
N LEU A 310 14.94 -9.23 1.76
CA LEU A 310 15.53 -7.90 1.94
C LEU A 310 17.00 -7.83 1.48
N ASP A 311 17.74 -8.91 1.60
CA ASP A 311 19.15 -8.96 1.16
C ASP A 311 19.28 -8.87 -0.37
N GLU A 312 18.24 -9.25 -1.11
CA GLU A 312 18.16 -9.11 -2.58
C GLU A 312 17.58 -7.74 -2.98
N GLY A 313 16.57 -7.25 -2.28
CA GLY A 313 15.83 -6.04 -2.64
C GLY A 313 16.41 -4.73 -2.10
N LEU A 314 17.08 -4.75 -0.94
CA LEU A 314 17.63 -3.52 -0.34
C LEU A 314 18.82 -2.93 -1.13
N PRO A 315 19.80 -3.70 -1.65
CA PRO A 315 20.94 -3.12 -2.35
C PRO A 315 20.52 -2.17 -3.50
N PRO A 316 19.72 -2.57 -4.49
CA PRO A 316 19.31 -1.68 -5.57
C PRO A 316 18.43 -0.52 -5.07
N THR A 317 17.66 -0.73 -3.99
CA THR A 317 16.86 0.32 -3.38
C THR A 317 17.74 1.39 -2.72
N VAL A 318 18.75 0.97 -1.97
CA VAL A 318 19.68 1.89 -1.29
C VAL A 318 20.49 2.69 -2.29
N GLU A 319 20.99 2.05 -3.36
CA GLU A 319 21.69 2.72 -4.45
C GLU A 319 20.81 3.81 -5.07
N PHE A 320 19.57 3.46 -5.44
CA PHE A 320 18.61 4.42 -5.98
C PHE A 320 18.31 5.58 -5.02
N LEU A 321 18.09 5.28 -3.72
CA LEU A 321 17.76 6.31 -2.73
C LEU A 321 18.94 7.23 -2.38
N LYS A 322 20.17 6.79 -2.57
CA LYS A 322 21.39 7.62 -2.41
C LYS A 322 21.60 8.53 -3.62
N ALA A 323 21.28 8.08 -4.83
CA ALA A 323 21.44 8.83 -6.06
C ALA A 323 20.39 9.95 -6.25
N THR A 324 19.31 9.95 -5.43
CA THR A 324 18.13 10.84 -5.56
C THR A 324 17.83 11.64 -4.30
#